data_fad81ea0612bdf925d348b2e61dfaa7f
#
_entry.id   fad81ea0612bdf925d348b2e61dfaa7f
#
_cell.length_a   1.000
_cell.length_b   1.000
_cell.length_c   1.000
_cell.angle_alpha   90.00
_cell.angle_beta   90.00
_cell.angle_gamma   90.00
#
_symmetry.space_group_name_H-M   'P 1'
#
loop_
_entity.id
_entity.type
_entity.pdbx_description
1 polymer ?
#
loop_
_entity_poly.entity_id
_entity_poly.type
_entity_poly.pdbx_seq_one_letter_code
_entity_poly.pdbx_strand_id
1 'polypeptide(L)'
;RELSASKRRFVWSRYIGGFYLRKNLKMITRKKEIWDNILALSLFWSISQVVLAIFGQYAKTYLHITNTIYVQGSMALAGFGIVLGSILAAKLSRYYINAGIALLGAMGVTLITFLVPHLGSIEIIAPLFLLFGVFSGFILVPLSANIQHLSPNAHLGTILAGNNFIQNIFMILFLMLTTFFAYFGMDAKMLFVLMGFVGVVLFWLLAKRYSVLFVWTLFELLASLRYKVVYKGLENIPQEKAVLLLGNHVSWLDWLFLQIPLRRRINFLMDKEIYHWPLLHPVLKAGEVIPLSPRGFKDAMKEAVRRLQKGHIVAIFPEGEITRNCEINPFHKGFELIDSFEWDGVLVPFYIDGMQGSIFARCKDGRKKPLFRREVHVCFFTPQSKGISALELEQFIKRKRYEC
;
A
#
# COMPACT_ATOMS: atom_id res chain seq x y z
N ARG A 1 9.17 -2.52 29.91
CA ARG A 1 10.49 -1.84 29.77
C ARG A 1 10.32 -0.46 30.37
N GLU A 2 10.90 -0.23 31.56
CA GLU A 2 10.97 1.07 32.19
C GLU A 2 11.77 2.02 31.29
N LEU A 3 11.13 3.10 30.87
CA LEU A 3 11.79 4.18 30.17
C LEU A 3 12.69 4.89 31.18
N SER A 4 13.99 4.70 31.11
CA SER A 4 14.94 5.45 31.92
C SER A 4 14.73 6.95 31.69
N ALA A 5 14.33 7.66 32.71
CA ALA A 5 14.15 9.11 32.67
C ALA A 5 15.43 9.77 32.15
N SER A 6 15.30 10.58 31.11
CA SER A 6 16.42 11.34 30.56
C SER A 6 17.01 12.25 31.66
N LYS A 7 18.26 12.04 32.04
CA LYS A 7 19.00 12.91 33.01
C LYS A 7 19.26 14.34 32.48
N ARG A 8 18.70 14.73 31.34
CA ARG A 8 18.92 16.03 30.70
C ARG A 8 18.03 17.09 31.37
N ARG A 9 18.66 18.10 32.01
CA ARG A 9 17.95 19.25 32.53
C ARG A 9 17.44 20.15 31.42
N PHE A 10 16.18 20.60 31.53
CA PHE A 10 15.59 21.60 30.64
C PHE A 10 16.25 22.96 30.86
N VAL A 11 16.63 23.65 29.79
CA VAL A 11 17.31 24.97 29.89
C VAL A 11 16.45 26.02 29.16
N TRP A 12 15.87 26.94 29.92
CA TRP A 12 14.95 27.97 29.41
C TRP A 12 15.56 28.84 28.32
N SER A 13 16.81 29.28 28.45
CA SER A 13 17.48 30.09 27.43
C SER A 13 17.58 29.36 26.06
N ARG A 14 17.79 28.04 26.06
CA ARG A 14 17.80 27.21 24.84
C ARG A 14 16.42 27.03 24.26
N TYR A 15 15.37 27.04 25.09
CA TYR A 15 13.99 26.98 24.63
C TYR A 15 13.59 28.27 23.93
N ILE A 16 13.77 29.43 24.55
CA ILE A 16 13.46 30.77 24.02
C ILE A 16 14.30 31.03 22.75
N GLY A 17 15.57 30.62 22.72
CA GLY A 17 16.43 30.74 21.53
C GLY A 17 16.12 29.76 20.41
N GLY A 18 15.06 28.95 20.54
CA GLY A 18 14.60 28.02 19.48
C GLY A 18 15.54 26.83 19.24
N PHE A 19 16.52 26.59 20.11
CA PHE A 19 17.49 25.50 19.96
C PHE A 19 16.81 24.12 19.89
N TYR A 20 15.86 23.85 20.80
CA TYR A 20 15.13 22.60 20.83
C TYR A 20 14.27 22.43 19.59
N LEU A 21 13.59 23.49 19.12
CA LEU A 21 12.79 23.48 17.91
C LEU A 21 13.66 23.16 16.68
N ARG A 22 14.76 23.89 16.48
CA ARG A 22 15.69 23.63 15.35
C ARG A 22 16.24 22.21 15.37
N LYS A 23 16.62 21.71 16.56
CA LYS A 23 17.13 20.34 16.72
C LYS A 23 16.07 19.30 16.36
N ASN A 24 14.83 19.49 16.82
CA ASN A 24 13.73 18.56 16.55
C ASN A 24 13.32 18.60 15.06
N LEU A 25 13.23 19.79 14.44
CA LEU A 25 12.98 19.94 13.00
C LEU A 25 14.07 19.26 12.18
N LYS A 26 15.36 19.48 12.52
CA LYS A 26 16.46 18.81 11.82
C LYS A 26 16.39 17.27 11.93
N MET A 27 15.89 16.75 13.04
CA MET A 27 15.71 15.31 13.23
C MET A 27 14.59 14.77 12.36
N ILE A 28 13.47 15.47 12.26
CA ILE A 28 12.30 15.11 11.45
C ILE A 28 12.65 15.14 9.95
N THR A 29 13.36 16.17 9.50
CA THR A 29 13.73 16.35 8.09
C THR A 29 14.86 15.43 7.64
N ARG A 30 15.58 14.80 8.58
CA ARG A 30 16.72 13.92 8.25
C ARG A 30 16.34 12.69 7.43
N LYS A 31 15.18 12.09 7.73
CA LYS A 31 14.63 10.97 6.93
C LYS A 31 13.56 11.51 5.99
N LYS A 32 13.89 11.58 4.71
CA LYS A 32 12.99 12.08 3.66
C LYS A 32 11.62 11.41 3.70
N GLU A 33 11.57 10.11 3.98
CA GLU A 33 10.31 9.35 4.06
C GLU A 33 9.38 9.84 5.18
N ILE A 34 9.92 10.13 6.35
CA ILE A 34 9.16 10.69 7.48
C ILE A 34 8.65 12.08 7.10
N TRP A 35 9.53 12.91 6.53
CA TRP A 35 9.18 14.27 6.12
C TRP A 35 8.08 14.30 5.07
N ASP A 36 8.19 13.48 4.01
CA ASP A 36 7.18 13.39 2.94
C ASP A 36 5.81 13.00 3.50
N ASN A 37 5.73 12.07 4.46
CA ASN A 37 4.48 11.68 5.11
C ASN A 37 3.91 12.80 5.98
N ILE A 38 4.76 13.53 6.74
CA ILE A 38 4.33 14.66 7.56
C ILE A 38 3.80 15.78 6.68
N LEU A 39 4.48 16.10 5.59
CA LEU A 39 4.03 17.12 4.63
C LEU A 39 2.69 16.74 3.99
N ALA A 40 2.53 15.48 3.59
CA ALA A 40 1.27 14.99 3.02
C ALA A 40 0.11 15.09 4.03
N LEU A 41 0.33 14.69 5.29
CA LEU A 41 -0.67 14.86 6.36
C LEU A 41 -0.98 16.32 6.64
N SER A 42 0.03 17.20 6.60
CA SER A 42 -0.15 18.64 6.82
C SER A 42 -1.02 19.27 5.74
N LEU A 43 -0.78 18.94 4.47
CA LEU A 43 -1.62 19.40 3.35
C LEU A 43 -3.04 18.83 3.46
N PHE A 44 -3.19 17.55 3.77
CA PHE A 44 -4.50 16.93 3.95
C PHE A 44 -5.32 17.62 5.06
N TRP A 45 -4.72 17.85 6.23
CA TRP A 45 -5.40 18.54 7.33
C TRP A 45 -5.74 19.98 6.98
N SER A 46 -4.86 20.66 6.23
CA SER A 46 -5.13 22.03 5.75
C SER A 46 -6.33 22.08 4.80
N ILE A 47 -6.41 21.14 3.83
CA ILE A 47 -7.57 21.01 2.93
C ILE A 47 -8.84 20.76 3.75
N SER A 48 -8.81 19.78 4.66
CA SER A 48 -9.97 19.42 5.47
C SER A 48 -10.46 20.57 6.33
N GLN A 49 -9.55 21.29 6.99
CA GLN A 49 -9.87 22.42 7.84
C GLN A 49 -10.49 23.58 7.04
N VAL A 50 -9.92 23.90 5.88
CA VAL A 50 -10.44 24.97 5.02
C VAL A 50 -11.80 24.59 4.43
N VAL A 51 -11.95 23.37 3.90
CA VAL A 51 -13.22 22.86 3.36
C VAL A 51 -14.35 22.96 4.40
N LEU A 52 -14.09 22.54 5.64
CA LEU A 52 -15.07 22.67 6.72
C LEU A 52 -15.36 24.13 7.08
N ALA A 53 -14.36 24.99 7.07
CA ALA A 53 -14.53 26.42 7.40
C ALA A 53 -15.37 27.16 6.34
N ILE A 54 -15.14 26.90 5.04
CA ILE A 54 -15.84 27.60 3.95
C ILE A 54 -17.22 27.01 3.64
N PHE A 55 -17.51 25.76 4.04
CA PHE A 55 -18.76 25.07 3.70
C PHE A 55 -19.98 25.78 4.26
N GLY A 56 -19.90 26.32 5.47
CA GLY A 56 -21.02 27.09 6.04
C GLY A 56 -21.41 28.30 5.21
N GLN A 57 -20.42 29.06 4.73
CA GLN A 57 -20.65 30.21 3.84
C GLN A 57 -21.19 29.73 2.47
N TYR A 58 -20.64 28.66 1.92
CA TYR A 58 -21.12 28.05 0.69
C TYR A 58 -22.60 27.66 0.79
N ALA A 59 -22.98 26.95 1.87
CA ALA A 59 -24.35 26.51 2.11
C ALA A 59 -25.34 27.68 2.20
N LYS A 60 -24.95 28.75 2.89
CA LYS A 60 -25.76 29.95 3.03
C LYS A 60 -25.92 30.68 1.68
N THR A 61 -24.83 30.87 0.93
CA THR A 61 -24.84 31.73 -0.27
C THR A 61 -25.37 31.00 -1.51
N TYR A 62 -25.08 29.72 -1.69
CA TYR A 62 -25.37 29.00 -2.93
C TYR A 62 -26.48 27.94 -2.78
N LEU A 63 -26.66 27.37 -1.59
CA LEU A 63 -27.74 26.42 -1.32
C LEU A 63 -28.94 27.07 -0.64
N HIS A 64 -28.82 28.35 -0.23
CA HIS A 64 -29.81 29.10 0.53
C HIS A 64 -30.26 28.42 1.83
N ILE A 65 -29.35 27.64 2.46
CA ILE A 65 -29.57 26.94 3.71
C ILE A 65 -29.11 27.80 4.87
N THR A 66 -30.07 28.27 5.67
CA THR A 66 -29.83 29.04 6.89
C THR A 66 -29.84 28.18 8.15
N ASN A 67 -30.44 27.01 8.09
CA ASN A 67 -30.49 26.07 9.22
C ASN A 67 -29.15 25.40 9.45
N THR A 68 -28.47 25.82 10.52
CA THR A 68 -27.15 25.36 10.92
C THR A 68 -27.12 23.85 11.20
N ILE A 69 -28.23 23.21 11.61
CA ILE A 69 -28.29 21.79 11.89
C ILE A 69 -28.01 20.96 10.63
N TYR A 70 -28.56 21.34 9.46
CA TYR A 70 -28.30 20.65 8.20
C TYR A 70 -26.84 20.78 7.78
N VAL A 71 -26.26 21.97 7.96
CA VAL A 71 -24.85 22.24 7.62
C VAL A 71 -23.94 21.44 8.53
N GLN A 72 -24.12 21.53 9.86
CA GLN A 72 -23.28 20.81 10.83
C GLN A 72 -23.47 19.30 10.73
N GLY A 73 -24.71 18.82 10.50
CA GLY A 73 -25.03 17.42 10.29
C GLY A 73 -24.29 16.83 9.09
N SER A 74 -24.26 17.57 7.96
CA SER A 74 -23.51 17.17 6.77
C SER A 74 -22.01 17.07 7.06
N MET A 75 -21.44 18.03 7.77
CA MET A 75 -20.03 18.02 8.18
C MET A 75 -19.72 16.87 9.15
N ALA A 76 -20.65 16.54 10.06
CA ALA A 76 -20.49 15.42 10.99
C ALA A 76 -20.39 14.07 10.27
N LEU A 77 -21.06 13.91 9.10
CA LEU A 77 -20.94 12.71 8.28
C LEU A 77 -19.48 12.45 7.83
N ALA A 78 -18.67 13.48 7.64
CA ALA A 78 -17.26 13.29 7.38
C ALA A 78 -16.53 12.62 8.55
N GLY A 79 -16.90 12.93 9.80
CA GLY A 79 -16.39 12.24 10.98
C GLY A 79 -16.71 10.74 10.99
N PHE A 80 -17.96 10.37 10.71
CA PHE A 80 -18.36 8.98 10.55
C PHE A 80 -17.62 8.30 9.40
N GLY A 81 -17.45 9.01 8.29
CA GLY A 81 -16.67 8.54 7.15
C GLY A 81 -15.23 8.21 7.52
N ILE A 82 -14.56 9.06 8.32
CA ILE A 82 -13.18 8.80 8.80
C ILE A 82 -13.12 7.48 9.57
N VAL A 83 -14.08 7.20 10.43
CA VAL A 83 -14.12 5.93 11.18
C VAL A 83 -14.23 4.74 10.22
N LEU A 84 -15.19 4.78 9.28
CA LEU A 84 -15.37 3.72 8.28
C LEU A 84 -14.13 3.54 7.42
N GLY A 85 -13.57 4.63 6.91
CA GLY A 85 -12.36 4.63 6.12
C GLY A 85 -11.15 4.08 6.87
N SER A 86 -11.02 4.40 8.16
CA SER A 86 -9.94 3.89 9.02
C SER A 86 -10.03 2.38 9.20
N ILE A 87 -11.24 1.84 9.40
CA ILE A 87 -11.47 0.39 9.50
C ILE A 87 -11.10 -0.30 8.18
N LEU A 88 -11.51 0.27 7.04
CA LEU A 88 -11.19 -0.29 5.73
C LEU A 88 -9.69 -0.22 5.44
N ALA A 89 -9.02 0.90 5.76
CA ALA A 89 -7.58 1.06 5.62
C ALA A 89 -6.82 0.05 6.48
N ALA A 90 -7.27 -0.20 7.72
CA ALA A 90 -6.68 -1.19 8.60
C ALA A 90 -6.81 -2.62 8.02
N LYS A 91 -7.97 -2.96 7.43
CA LYS A 91 -8.16 -4.26 6.76
C LYS A 91 -7.23 -4.45 5.57
N LEU A 92 -7.02 -3.41 4.76
CA LEU A 92 -6.11 -3.42 3.60
C LEU A 92 -4.63 -3.36 4.02
N SER A 93 -4.34 -2.99 5.26
CA SER A 93 -2.98 -2.94 5.82
C SER A 93 -2.69 -4.11 6.79
N ARG A 94 -3.48 -5.18 6.76
CA ARG A 94 -3.38 -6.28 7.74
C ARG A 94 -2.06 -7.06 7.70
N TYR A 95 -1.41 -7.13 6.55
CA TYR A 95 -0.15 -7.86 6.37
C TYR A 95 1.07 -6.93 6.46
N TYR A 96 0.93 -5.70 6.00
CA TYR A 96 1.95 -4.66 6.06
C TYR A 96 1.30 -3.27 5.98
N ILE A 97 2.04 -2.21 6.34
CA ILE A 97 1.55 -0.84 6.23
C ILE A 97 1.44 -0.47 4.74
N ASN A 98 0.23 -0.50 4.21
CA ASN A 98 -0.02 -0.23 2.80
C ASN A 98 -0.23 1.27 2.54
N ALA A 99 0.87 2.02 2.39
CA ALA A 99 0.81 3.44 2.08
C ALA A 99 0.26 3.76 0.66
N GLY A 100 0.12 2.76 -0.21
CA GLY A 100 -0.53 2.91 -1.52
C GLY A 100 -1.99 3.32 -1.43
N ILE A 101 -2.69 2.93 -0.35
CA ILE A 101 -4.09 3.33 -0.09
C ILE A 101 -4.22 4.86 0.03
N ALA A 102 -3.17 5.54 0.53
CA ALA A 102 -3.21 6.99 0.69
C ALA A 102 -3.34 7.74 -0.65
N LEU A 103 -2.87 7.17 -1.77
CA LEU A 103 -3.13 7.75 -3.09
C LEU A 103 -4.62 7.70 -3.45
N LEU A 104 -5.29 6.58 -3.18
CA LEU A 104 -6.73 6.46 -3.39
C LEU A 104 -7.49 7.48 -2.53
N GLY A 105 -7.05 7.64 -1.28
CA GLY A 105 -7.56 8.66 -0.37
C GLY A 105 -7.38 10.08 -0.92
N ALA A 106 -6.16 10.43 -1.35
CA ALA A 106 -5.87 11.76 -1.91
C ALA A 106 -6.66 12.05 -3.19
N MET A 107 -6.81 11.06 -4.05
CA MET A 107 -7.64 11.17 -5.25
C MET A 107 -9.10 11.46 -4.89
N GLY A 108 -9.69 10.69 -3.96
CA GLY A 108 -11.08 10.89 -3.53
C GLY A 108 -11.32 12.23 -2.85
N VAL A 109 -10.44 12.63 -1.91
CA VAL A 109 -10.50 13.96 -1.26
C VAL A 109 -10.43 15.07 -2.30
N THR A 110 -9.50 15.00 -3.25
CA THR A 110 -9.32 16.02 -4.31
C THR A 110 -10.56 16.11 -5.20
N LEU A 111 -11.07 14.96 -5.68
CA LEU A 111 -12.25 14.92 -6.55
C LEU A 111 -13.48 15.48 -5.86
N ILE A 112 -13.73 15.12 -4.61
CA ILE A 112 -14.88 15.63 -3.85
C ILE A 112 -14.75 17.13 -3.61
N THR A 113 -13.54 17.61 -3.29
CA THR A 113 -13.29 19.05 -3.09
C THR A 113 -13.55 19.84 -4.36
N PHE A 114 -13.20 19.34 -5.55
CA PHE A 114 -13.56 19.98 -6.82
C PHE A 114 -15.06 19.86 -7.15
N LEU A 115 -15.71 18.76 -6.77
CA LEU A 115 -17.09 18.50 -7.14
C LEU A 115 -18.10 19.34 -6.34
N VAL A 116 -17.88 19.50 -5.03
CA VAL A 116 -18.79 20.20 -4.11
C VAL A 116 -19.24 21.56 -4.63
N PRO A 117 -18.37 22.48 -5.14
CA PRO A 117 -18.78 23.81 -5.58
C PRO A 117 -19.69 23.83 -6.82
N HIS A 118 -19.88 22.70 -7.50
CA HIS A 118 -20.74 22.57 -8.67
C HIS A 118 -22.11 21.95 -8.35
N LEU A 119 -22.37 21.60 -7.08
CA LEU A 119 -23.59 20.95 -6.65
C LEU A 119 -24.55 21.96 -6.00
N GLY A 120 -25.84 21.86 -6.35
CA GLY A 120 -26.87 22.77 -5.87
C GLY A 120 -27.79 22.20 -4.75
N SER A 121 -27.44 21.01 -4.20
CA SER A 121 -28.32 20.34 -3.25
C SER A 121 -27.51 19.72 -2.11
N ILE A 122 -28.00 19.91 -0.88
CA ILE A 122 -27.35 19.36 0.33
C ILE A 122 -27.54 17.84 0.43
N GLU A 123 -28.61 17.30 -0.13
CA GLU A 123 -28.89 15.87 -0.17
C GLU A 123 -27.83 15.11 -0.97
N ILE A 124 -27.22 15.76 -1.96
CA ILE A 124 -26.11 15.19 -2.73
C ILE A 124 -24.77 15.44 -2.01
N ILE A 125 -24.61 16.62 -1.40
CA ILE A 125 -23.34 17.00 -0.74
C ILE A 125 -23.12 16.21 0.56
N ALA A 126 -24.18 15.95 1.34
CA ALA A 126 -24.06 15.24 2.62
C ALA A 126 -23.43 13.82 2.48
N PRO A 127 -23.89 12.94 1.56
CA PRO A 127 -23.20 11.67 1.32
C PRO A 127 -21.77 11.84 0.75
N LEU A 128 -21.48 12.93 0.02
CA LEU A 128 -20.12 13.21 -0.41
C LEU A 128 -19.19 13.57 0.76
N PHE A 129 -19.69 14.23 1.81
CA PHE A 129 -18.91 14.43 3.03
C PHE A 129 -18.62 13.11 3.75
N LEU A 130 -19.58 12.15 3.76
CA LEU A 130 -19.29 10.80 4.26
C LEU A 130 -18.14 10.15 3.46
N LEU A 131 -18.22 10.19 2.13
CA LEU A 131 -17.15 9.67 1.26
C LEU A 131 -15.82 10.41 1.43
N PHE A 132 -15.87 11.75 1.58
CA PHE A 132 -14.69 12.55 1.91
C PHE A 132 -14.02 12.03 3.18
N GLY A 133 -14.81 11.72 4.22
CA GLY A 133 -14.31 11.10 5.44
C GLY A 133 -13.71 9.72 5.20
N VAL A 134 -14.34 8.87 4.42
CA VAL A 134 -13.79 7.54 4.08
C VAL A 134 -12.41 7.68 3.41
N PHE A 135 -12.30 8.54 2.41
CA PHE A 135 -11.03 8.81 1.74
C PHE A 135 -10.00 9.48 2.67
N SER A 136 -10.45 10.28 3.64
CA SER A 136 -9.60 10.84 4.70
C SER A 136 -8.99 9.73 5.57
N GLY A 137 -9.77 8.73 5.96
CA GLY A 137 -9.27 7.56 6.69
C GLY A 137 -8.19 6.79 5.92
N PHE A 138 -8.30 6.74 4.58
CA PHE A 138 -7.31 6.11 3.70
C PHE A 138 -5.98 6.88 3.66
N ILE A 139 -5.97 8.17 3.97
CA ILE A 139 -4.74 8.97 4.12
C ILE A 139 -4.18 8.84 5.53
N LEU A 140 -5.03 9.06 6.54
CA LEU A 140 -4.62 9.21 7.93
C LEU A 140 -3.96 7.96 8.48
N VAL A 141 -4.61 6.79 8.29
CA VAL A 141 -4.16 5.54 8.93
C VAL A 141 -2.80 5.09 8.39
N PRO A 142 -2.60 4.89 7.08
CA PRO A 142 -1.34 4.35 6.58
C PRO A 142 -0.18 5.34 6.74
N LEU A 143 -0.40 6.65 6.55
CA LEU A 143 0.68 7.62 6.70
C LEU A 143 1.11 7.78 8.16
N SER A 144 0.16 7.83 9.11
CA SER A 144 0.46 7.89 10.54
C SER A 144 1.19 6.63 11.02
N ALA A 145 0.72 5.44 10.59
CA ALA A 145 1.38 4.18 10.89
C ALA A 145 2.80 4.13 10.31
N ASN A 146 2.98 4.64 9.09
CA ASN A 146 4.29 4.67 8.42
C ASN A 146 5.28 5.61 9.12
N ILE A 147 4.83 6.80 9.59
CA ILE A 147 5.65 7.71 10.42
C ILE A 147 6.12 6.98 11.67
N GLN A 148 5.20 6.28 12.37
CA GLN A 148 5.54 5.54 13.59
C GLN A 148 6.54 4.41 13.31
N HIS A 149 6.31 3.63 12.28
CA HIS A 149 7.17 2.50 11.89
C HIS A 149 8.59 2.93 11.50
N LEU A 150 8.71 4.03 10.76
CA LEU A 150 10.00 4.56 10.30
C LEU A 150 10.77 5.31 11.41
N SER A 151 10.11 5.66 12.50
CA SER A 151 10.70 6.45 13.58
C SER A 151 11.51 5.57 14.50
N PRO A 152 12.76 5.94 14.84
CA PRO A 152 13.52 5.25 15.87
C PRO A 152 12.79 5.32 17.22
N ASN A 153 12.73 4.21 17.97
CA ASN A 153 12.03 4.12 19.25
C ASN A 153 12.47 5.22 20.24
N ALA A 154 13.76 5.55 20.27
CA ALA A 154 14.31 6.59 21.16
C ALA A 154 13.81 8.03 20.85
N HIS A 155 13.24 8.25 19.67
CA HIS A 155 12.84 9.57 19.18
C HIS A 155 11.36 9.64 18.77
N LEU A 156 10.61 8.55 18.90
CA LEU A 156 9.23 8.45 18.45
C LEU A 156 8.36 9.59 18.99
N GLY A 157 8.38 9.83 20.30
CA GLY A 157 7.60 10.92 20.91
C GLY A 157 7.94 12.30 20.35
N THR A 158 9.24 12.57 20.10
CA THR A 158 9.67 13.84 19.50
C THR A 158 9.19 14.00 18.07
N ILE A 159 9.24 12.92 17.28
CA ILE A 159 8.78 12.93 15.87
C ILE A 159 7.27 13.13 15.81
N LEU A 160 6.50 12.45 16.66
CA LEU A 160 5.04 12.59 16.70
C LEU A 160 4.61 13.99 17.17
N ALA A 161 5.28 14.55 18.20
CA ALA A 161 5.04 15.93 18.62
C ALA A 161 5.36 16.94 17.51
N GLY A 162 6.47 16.73 16.79
CA GLY A 162 6.84 17.55 15.64
C GLY A 162 5.89 17.41 14.45
N ASN A 163 5.38 16.21 14.19
CA ASN A 163 4.34 15.98 13.22
C ASN A 163 3.08 16.82 13.50
N ASN A 164 2.57 16.74 14.74
CA ASN A 164 1.40 17.53 15.14
C ASN A 164 1.68 19.05 15.07
N PHE A 165 2.87 19.48 15.48
CA PHE A 165 3.26 20.89 15.43
C PHE A 165 3.27 21.42 13.99
N ILE A 166 3.87 20.70 13.05
CA ILE A 166 3.93 21.08 11.63
C ILE A 166 2.53 21.10 11.02
N GLN A 167 1.70 20.10 11.29
CA GLN A 167 0.31 20.06 10.81
C GLN A 167 -0.48 21.28 11.29
N ASN A 168 -0.38 21.65 12.58
CA ASN A 168 -1.07 22.84 13.11
C ASN A 168 -0.58 24.13 12.46
N ILE A 169 0.73 24.29 12.22
CA ILE A 169 1.26 25.48 11.51
C ILE A 169 0.67 25.55 10.10
N PHE A 170 0.64 24.44 9.36
CA PHE A 170 0.06 24.41 8.02
C PHE A 170 -1.43 24.76 8.06
N MET A 171 -2.20 24.16 8.98
CA MET A 171 -3.63 24.47 9.11
C MET A 171 -3.88 25.96 9.38
N ILE A 172 -3.14 26.56 10.31
CA ILE A 172 -3.26 27.99 10.63
C ILE A 172 -2.89 28.83 9.40
N LEU A 173 -1.78 28.51 8.74
CA LEU A 173 -1.34 29.24 7.55
C LEU A 173 -2.40 29.19 6.44
N PHE A 174 -2.98 28.02 6.16
CA PHE A 174 -4.00 27.88 5.14
C PHE A 174 -5.31 28.59 5.50
N LEU A 175 -5.72 28.58 6.78
CA LEU A 175 -6.86 29.37 7.24
C LEU A 175 -6.61 30.88 7.10
N MET A 176 -5.41 31.35 7.45
CA MET A 176 -5.04 32.76 7.27
C MET A 176 -5.05 33.15 5.79
N LEU A 177 -4.48 32.32 4.91
CA LEU A 177 -4.52 32.53 3.46
C LEU A 177 -5.96 32.53 2.92
N THR A 178 -6.80 31.63 3.40
CA THR A 178 -8.22 31.55 3.03
C THR A 178 -8.95 32.84 3.43
N THR A 179 -8.73 33.31 4.66
CA THR A 179 -9.31 34.57 5.15
C THR A 179 -8.81 35.76 4.32
N PHE A 180 -7.52 35.79 4.00
CA PHE A 180 -6.92 36.83 3.15
C PHE A 180 -7.57 36.84 1.75
N PHE A 181 -7.68 35.70 1.07
CA PHE A 181 -8.33 35.64 -0.24
C PHE A 181 -9.82 36.01 -0.19
N ALA A 182 -10.54 35.57 0.84
CA ALA A 182 -11.93 35.97 1.05
C ALA A 182 -12.08 37.48 1.25
N TYR A 183 -11.17 38.12 1.96
CA TYR A 183 -11.14 39.58 2.16
C TYR A 183 -10.97 40.33 0.82
N PHE A 184 -10.21 39.77 -0.12
CA PHE A 184 -10.05 40.32 -1.48
C PHE A 184 -11.13 39.88 -2.47
N GLY A 185 -12.25 39.34 -1.97
CA GLY A 185 -13.44 39.06 -2.77
C GLY A 185 -13.49 37.68 -3.40
N MET A 186 -12.57 36.78 -3.05
CA MET A 186 -12.66 35.37 -3.48
C MET A 186 -13.83 34.68 -2.76
N ASP A 187 -14.78 34.18 -3.54
CA ASP A 187 -15.95 33.51 -3.00
C ASP A 187 -15.68 32.05 -2.54
N ALA A 188 -16.66 31.43 -1.88
CA ALA A 188 -16.52 30.08 -1.35
C ALA A 188 -16.28 29.05 -2.46
N LYS A 189 -16.86 29.19 -3.66
CA LYS A 189 -16.62 28.27 -4.79
C LYS A 189 -15.18 28.33 -5.26
N MET A 190 -14.62 29.52 -5.41
CA MET A 190 -13.21 29.70 -5.81
C MET A 190 -12.26 29.11 -4.75
N LEU A 191 -12.58 29.28 -3.47
CA LEU A 191 -11.78 28.70 -2.37
C LEU A 191 -11.84 27.17 -2.37
N PHE A 192 -12.98 26.54 -2.69
CA PHE A 192 -13.07 25.08 -2.90
C PHE A 192 -12.16 24.64 -4.06
N VAL A 193 -12.21 25.34 -5.19
CA VAL A 193 -11.37 25.02 -6.35
C VAL A 193 -9.88 25.17 -6.00
N LEU A 194 -9.51 26.23 -5.27
CA LEU A 194 -8.13 26.43 -4.79
C LEU A 194 -7.67 25.26 -3.92
N MET A 195 -8.52 24.79 -2.98
CA MET A 195 -8.20 23.61 -2.16
C MET A 195 -8.14 22.33 -2.99
N GLY A 196 -8.92 22.21 -4.05
CA GLY A 196 -8.80 21.13 -5.02
C GLY A 196 -7.41 21.07 -5.68
N PHE A 197 -6.84 22.23 -6.06
CA PHE A 197 -5.46 22.30 -6.57
C PHE A 197 -4.42 21.90 -5.50
N VAL A 198 -4.62 22.27 -4.24
CA VAL A 198 -3.78 21.77 -3.14
C VAL A 198 -3.90 20.26 -3.03
N GLY A 199 -5.10 19.70 -3.24
CA GLY A 199 -5.33 18.24 -3.32
C GLY A 199 -4.55 17.58 -4.46
N VAL A 200 -4.45 18.22 -5.63
CA VAL A 200 -3.61 17.72 -6.74
C VAL A 200 -2.14 17.68 -6.32
N VAL A 201 -1.65 18.70 -5.61
CA VAL A 201 -0.28 18.71 -5.06
C VAL A 201 -0.09 17.57 -4.07
N LEU A 202 -1.05 17.34 -3.17
CA LEU A 202 -1.04 16.21 -2.23
C LEU A 202 -0.97 14.86 -2.97
N PHE A 203 -1.83 14.66 -3.97
CA PHE A 203 -1.84 13.45 -4.79
C PHE A 203 -0.48 13.25 -5.48
N TRP A 204 0.09 14.28 -6.08
CA TRP A 204 1.37 14.21 -6.77
C TRP A 204 2.54 13.87 -5.83
N LEU A 205 2.58 14.44 -4.62
CA LEU A 205 3.58 14.10 -3.60
C LEU A 205 3.52 12.62 -3.22
N LEU A 206 2.31 12.11 -2.99
CA LEU A 206 2.10 10.71 -2.66
C LEU A 206 2.40 9.80 -3.86
N ALA A 207 2.04 10.20 -5.08
CA ALA A 207 2.30 9.43 -6.30
C ALA A 207 3.79 9.24 -6.55
N LYS A 208 4.61 10.26 -6.34
CA LYS A 208 6.07 10.15 -6.43
C LYS A 208 6.65 9.07 -5.52
N ARG A 209 6.01 8.83 -4.38
CA ARG A 209 6.53 7.92 -3.36
C ARG A 209 5.90 6.54 -3.40
N TYR A 210 4.59 6.47 -3.63
CA TYR A 210 3.78 5.27 -3.40
C TYR A 210 3.08 4.74 -4.65
N SER A 211 3.43 5.20 -5.86
CA SER A 211 2.77 4.76 -7.10
C SER A 211 2.81 3.24 -7.30
N VAL A 212 3.94 2.59 -7.00
CA VAL A 212 4.06 1.13 -7.12
C VAL A 212 3.15 0.42 -6.12
N LEU A 213 3.15 0.85 -4.84
CA LEU A 213 2.25 0.30 -3.83
C LEU A 213 0.78 0.56 -4.16
N PHE A 214 0.47 1.69 -4.79
CA PHE A 214 -0.88 2.00 -5.26
C PHE A 214 -1.34 1.01 -6.33
N VAL A 215 -0.51 0.71 -7.32
CA VAL A 215 -0.83 -0.29 -8.34
C VAL A 215 -1.10 -1.66 -7.70
N TRP A 216 -0.26 -2.09 -6.75
CA TRP A 216 -0.49 -3.32 -6.00
C TRP A 216 -1.80 -3.29 -5.21
N THR A 217 -2.11 -2.15 -4.59
CA THR A 217 -3.39 -1.96 -3.87
C THR A 217 -4.59 -2.10 -4.79
N LEU A 218 -4.52 -1.56 -6.01
CA LEU A 218 -5.59 -1.72 -7.00
C LEU A 218 -5.77 -3.19 -7.40
N PHE A 219 -4.68 -3.92 -7.64
CA PHE A 219 -4.76 -5.36 -7.92
C PHE A 219 -5.34 -6.15 -6.74
N GLU A 220 -4.93 -5.82 -5.50
CA GLU A 220 -5.49 -6.43 -4.29
C GLU A 220 -7.00 -6.17 -4.17
N LEU A 221 -7.43 -4.92 -4.36
CA LEU A 221 -8.84 -4.55 -4.33
C LEU A 221 -9.65 -5.31 -5.39
N LEU A 222 -9.19 -5.33 -6.64
CA LEU A 222 -9.83 -6.06 -7.73
C LEU A 222 -9.88 -7.56 -7.45
N ALA A 223 -8.79 -8.13 -6.98
CA ALA A 223 -8.74 -9.54 -6.59
C ALA A 223 -9.72 -9.83 -5.45
N SER A 224 -9.81 -8.96 -4.45
CA SER A 224 -10.67 -9.13 -3.28
C SER A 224 -12.17 -9.14 -3.61
N LEU A 225 -12.58 -8.57 -4.74
CA LEU A 225 -13.96 -8.64 -5.22
C LEU A 225 -14.35 -10.07 -5.62
N ARG A 226 -13.41 -10.84 -6.17
CA ARG A 226 -13.66 -12.17 -6.74
C ARG A 226 -13.07 -13.31 -5.92
N TYR A 227 -12.00 -13.04 -5.15
CA TYR A 227 -11.24 -14.04 -4.41
C TYR A 227 -11.19 -13.71 -2.91
N LYS A 228 -11.29 -14.76 -2.09
CA LYS A 228 -10.99 -14.74 -0.66
C LYS A 228 -9.70 -15.53 -0.47
N VAL A 229 -8.59 -14.85 -0.23
CA VAL A 229 -7.30 -15.51 -0.07
C VAL A 229 -7.02 -15.79 1.40
N VAL A 230 -6.69 -17.04 1.70
CA VAL A 230 -6.30 -17.51 3.03
C VAL A 230 -4.82 -17.84 3.00
N TYR A 231 -4.05 -17.22 3.88
CA TYR A 231 -2.61 -17.44 3.98
C TYR A 231 -2.26 -18.23 5.23
N LYS A 232 -1.34 -19.21 5.10
CA LYS A 232 -0.72 -19.94 6.19
C LYS A 232 0.81 -19.87 6.07
N GLY A 233 1.52 -19.84 7.21
CA GLY A 233 2.98 -19.88 7.24
C GLY A 233 3.69 -18.62 6.75
N LEU A 234 3.05 -17.44 6.81
CA LEU A 234 3.71 -16.18 6.46
C LEU A 234 4.93 -15.88 7.34
N GLU A 235 4.95 -16.38 8.55
CA GLU A 235 6.06 -16.33 9.51
C GLU A 235 7.33 -17.03 9.02
N ASN A 236 7.19 -17.95 8.08
CA ASN A 236 8.33 -18.66 7.45
C ASN A 236 9.11 -17.78 6.46
N ILE A 237 8.58 -16.61 6.13
CA ILE A 237 9.22 -15.66 5.21
C ILE A 237 9.96 -14.58 5.99
N PRO A 238 11.31 -14.60 6.02
CA PRO A 238 12.09 -13.59 6.74
C PRO A 238 11.87 -12.19 6.19
N GLN A 239 11.82 -11.19 7.09
CA GLN A 239 11.57 -9.80 6.72
C GLN A 239 12.76 -9.13 6.01
N GLU A 240 14.01 -9.53 6.30
CA GLU A 240 15.22 -8.83 5.84
C GLU A 240 16.13 -9.70 4.98
N LYS A 241 16.08 -11.04 5.10
CA LYS A 241 16.93 -11.95 4.33
C LYS A 241 16.41 -12.18 2.91
N ALA A 242 17.28 -12.61 2.01
CA ALA A 242 16.87 -13.09 0.70
C ALA A 242 15.97 -14.34 0.84
N VAL A 243 15.00 -14.47 -0.06
CA VAL A 243 14.09 -15.61 -0.07
C VAL A 243 13.93 -16.13 -1.49
N LEU A 244 14.18 -17.41 -1.68
CA LEU A 244 13.82 -18.14 -2.90
C LEU A 244 12.51 -18.86 -2.66
N LEU A 245 11.43 -18.42 -3.31
CA LEU A 245 10.11 -19.05 -3.27
C LEU A 245 10.00 -20.07 -4.41
N LEU A 246 9.66 -21.30 -4.08
CA LEU A 246 9.49 -22.40 -5.04
C LEU A 246 8.17 -23.12 -4.78
N GLY A 247 7.33 -23.31 -5.79
CA GLY A 247 6.05 -23.97 -5.62
C GLY A 247 5.30 -24.28 -6.91
N ASN A 248 4.07 -24.76 -6.77
CA ASN A 248 3.23 -25.16 -7.87
C ASN A 248 2.66 -23.96 -8.66
N HIS A 249 2.23 -24.22 -9.91
CA HIS A 249 1.70 -23.21 -10.82
C HIS A 249 0.33 -23.59 -11.35
N VAL A 250 -0.72 -22.95 -10.86
CA VAL A 250 -2.12 -23.34 -11.11
C VAL A 250 -2.85 -22.36 -12.02
N SER A 251 -2.45 -21.06 -11.98
CA SER A 251 -3.18 -20.00 -12.67
C SER A 251 -2.29 -18.81 -13.07
N TRP A 252 -2.80 -18.01 -14.02
CA TRP A 252 -2.18 -16.74 -14.41
C TRP A 252 -2.14 -15.69 -13.26
N LEU A 253 -2.86 -15.89 -12.16
CA LEU A 253 -2.92 -14.97 -11.03
C LEU A 253 -2.05 -15.40 -9.83
N ASP A 254 -1.31 -16.50 -9.93
CA ASP A 254 -0.53 -17.01 -8.80
C ASP A 254 0.49 -15.99 -8.27
N TRP A 255 1.12 -15.26 -9.18
CA TRP A 255 2.05 -14.17 -8.84
C TRP A 255 1.38 -13.10 -7.95
N LEU A 256 0.12 -12.79 -8.21
CA LEU A 256 -0.63 -11.79 -7.45
C LEU A 256 -0.92 -12.30 -6.04
N PHE A 257 -1.36 -13.55 -5.90
CA PHE A 257 -1.64 -14.14 -4.59
C PHE A 257 -0.37 -14.29 -3.73
N LEU A 258 0.78 -14.51 -4.33
CA LEU A 258 2.06 -14.51 -3.63
C LEU A 258 2.49 -13.09 -3.21
N GLN A 259 2.24 -12.08 -4.05
CA GLN A 259 2.66 -10.70 -3.78
C GLN A 259 1.80 -10.00 -2.72
N ILE A 260 0.47 -10.24 -2.68
CA ILE A 260 -0.47 -9.53 -1.80
C ILE A 260 -0.02 -9.49 -0.32
N PRO A 261 0.42 -10.58 0.34
CA PRO A 261 0.75 -10.55 1.75
C PRO A 261 2.14 -9.96 2.04
N LEU A 262 2.94 -9.66 1.02
CA LEU A 262 4.34 -9.28 1.18
C LEU A 262 4.57 -7.81 0.81
N ARG A 263 5.09 -7.03 1.76
CA ARG A 263 5.54 -5.66 1.50
C ARG A 263 6.73 -5.61 0.53
N ARG A 264 7.61 -6.61 0.64
CA ARG A 264 8.79 -6.74 -0.21
C ARG A 264 8.37 -7.23 -1.58
N ARG A 265 8.90 -6.60 -2.62
CA ARG A 265 8.64 -7.02 -3.99
C ARG A 265 9.20 -8.41 -4.24
N ILE A 266 8.41 -9.23 -4.93
CA ILE A 266 8.84 -10.52 -5.45
C ILE A 266 9.31 -10.32 -6.89
N ASN A 267 10.51 -10.78 -7.21
CA ASN A 267 11.02 -10.84 -8.58
C ASN A 267 10.64 -12.20 -9.18
N PHE A 268 9.63 -12.21 -10.03
CA PHE A 268 9.16 -13.43 -10.70
C PHE A 268 9.99 -13.71 -11.95
N LEU A 269 10.20 -14.98 -12.26
CA LEU A 269 10.66 -15.41 -13.56
C LEU A 269 9.46 -15.63 -14.48
N MET A 270 9.52 -15.08 -15.67
CA MET A 270 8.42 -15.16 -16.65
C MET A 270 8.97 -15.39 -18.06
N ASP A 271 8.20 -16.12 -18.87
CA ASP A 271 8.53 -16.31 -20.27
C ASP A 271 8.76 -14.98 -21.00
N LYS A 272 9.86 -14.94 -21.81
CA LYS A 272 10.31 -13.72 -22.49
C LYS A 272 9.28 -13.21 -23.51
N GLU A 273 8.51 -14.07 -24.15
CA GLU A 273 7.50 -13.66 -25.12
C GLU A 273 6.35 -12.92 -24.42
N ILE A 274 5.88 -13.45 -23.27
CA ILE A 274 4.85 -12.81 -22.45
C ILE A 274 5.37 -11.50 -21.88
N TYR A 275 6.65 -11.47 -21.44
CA TYR A 275 7.29 -10.27 -20.89
C TYR A 275 7.25 -9.10 -21.89
N HIS A 276 7.36 -9.35 -23.18
CA HIS A 276 7.34 -8.32 -24.22
C HIS A 276 5.95 -7.98 -24.78
N TRP A 277 4.87 -8.51 -24.23
CA TRP A 277 3.53 -8.08 -24.64
C TRP A 277 3.34 -6.59 -24.44
N PRO A 278 2.97 -5.81 -25.48
CA PRO A 278 3.01 -4.34 -25.43
C PRO A 278 2.25 -3.74 -24.26
N LEU A 279 1.10 -4.31 -23.91
CA LEU A 279 0.25 -3.84 -22.81
C LEU A 279 0.82 -4.18 -21.43
N LEU A 280 1.50 -5.33 -21.29
CA LEU A 280 2.02 -5.81 -20.00
C LEU A 280 3.46 -5.38 -19.76
N HIS A 281 4.26 -5.17 -20.80
CA HIS A 281 5.69 -4.86 -20.68
C HIS A 281 6.02 -3.72 -19.72
N PRO A 282 5.35 -2.53 -19.74
CA PRO A 282 5.64 -1.45 -18.81
C PRO A 282 5.42 -1.86 -17.34
N VAL A 283 4.36 -2.62 -17.08
CA VAL A 283 4.00 -3.11 -15.73
C VAL A 283 5.00 -4.16 -15.25
N LEU A 284 5.34 -5.12 -16.13
CA LEU A 284 6.29 -6.19 -15.81
C LEU A 284 7.70 -5.64 -15.58
N LYS A 285 8.10 -4.65 -16.38
CA LYS A 285 9.39 -3.94 -16.19
C LYS A 285 9.41 -3.17 -14.87
N ALA A 286 8.34 -2.44 -14.54
CA ALA A 286 8.21 -1.76 -13.25
C ALA A 286 8.14 -2.77 -12.09
N GLY A 287 7.59 -3.96 -12.30
CA GLY A 287 7.59 -5.09 -11.37
C GLY A 287 8.94 -5.78 -11.25
N GLU A 288 9.95 -5.40 -12.04
CA GLU A 288 11.29 -6.02 -12.07
C GLU A 288 11.24 -7.54 -12.33
N VAL A 289 10.29 -7.97 -13.17
CA VAL A 289 10.17 -9.37 -13.60
C VAL A 289 11.40 -9.76 -14.42
N ILE A 290 11.91 -10.97 -14.19
CA ILE A 290 13.08 -11.51 -14.87
C ILE A 290 12.62 -12.29 -16.11
N PRO A 291 12.95 -11.83 -17.34
CA PRO A 291 12.55 -12.57 -18.54
C PRO A 291 13.37 -13.85 -18.71
N LEU A 292 12.67 -14.95 -18.94
CA LEU A 292 13.25 -16.27 -19.11
C LEU A 292 13.03 -16.76 -20.54
N SER A 293 14.07 -17.27 -21.18
CA SER A 293 13.98 -17.95 -22.48
C SER A 293 14.90 -19.17 -22.53
N PRO A 294 14.64 -20.16 -23.37
CA PRO A 294 15.49 -21.35 -23.46
C PRO A 294 16.97 -21.02 -23.74
N ARG A 295 17.22 -20.08 -24.66
CA ARG A 295 18.60 -19.64 -24.98
C ARG A 295 19.22 -18.76 -23.90
N GLY A 296 18.44 -18.00 -23.13
CA GLY A 296 18.87 -17.10 -22.07
C GLY A 296 18.70 -17.66 -20.65
N PHE A 297 18.48 -18.97 -20.51
CA PHE A 297 18.18 -19.60 -19.23
C PHE A 297 19.26 -19.34 -18.16
N LYS A 298 20.53 -19.54 -18.50
CA LYS A 298 21.67 -19.31 -17.59
C LYS A 298 21.74 -17.85 -17.13
N ASP A 299 21.47 -16.89 -18.01
CA ASP A 299 21.52 -15.47 -17.68
C ASP A 299 20.35 -15.07 -16.78
N ALA A 300 19.16 -15.62 -16.99
CA ALA A 300 18.03 -15.42 -16.10
C ALA A 300 18.31 -15.98 -14.69
N MET A 301 18.93 -17.16 -14.58
CA MET A 301 19.33 -17.72 -13.28
C MET A 301 20.41 -16.88 -12.60
N LYS A 302 21.41 -16.38 -13.33
CA LYS A 302 22.40 -15.45 -12.78
C LYS A 302 21.76 -14.15 -12.29
N GLU A 303 20.77 -13.61 -13.02
CA GLU A 303 20.05 -12.42 -12.56
C GLU A 303 19.21 -12.71 -11.31
N ALA A 304 18.56 -13.87 -11.22
CA ALA A 304 17.87 -14.31 -10.02
C ALA A 304 18.84 -14.36 -8.82
N VAL A 305 20.04 -14.94 -8.99
CA VAL A 305 21.09 -14.95 -7.96
C VAL A 305 21.49 -13.53 -7.55
N ARG A 306 21.72 -12.62 -8.51
CA ARG A 306 22.04 -11.22 -8.20
C ARG A 306 20.96 -10.54 -7.36
N ARG A 307 19.69 -10.86 -7.61
CA ARG A 307 18.58 -10.34 -6.79
C ARG A 307 18.61 -10.93 -5.38
N LEU A 308 18.85 -12.23 -5.25
CA LEU A 308 19.03 -12.88 -3.95
C LEU A 308 20.23 -12.33 -3.18
N GLN A 309 21.37 -12.11 -3.82
CA GLN A 309 22.55 -11.49 -3.20
C GLN A 309 22.28 -10.06 -2.68
N LYS A 310 21.34 -9.35 -3.28
CA LYS A 310 20.87 -8.04 -2.81
C LYS A 310 19.80 -8.13 -1.71
N GLY A 311 19.51 -9.33 -1.24
CA GLY A 311 18.50 -9.55 -0.21
C GLY A 311 17.07 -9.52 -0.73
N HIS A 312 16.82 -9.65 -2.05
CA HIS A 312 15.47 -9.63 -2.61
C HIS A 312 14.77 -10.99 -2.48
N ILE A 313 13.45 -10.99 -2.73
CA ILE A 313 12.65 -12.21 -2.88
C ILE A 313 12.60 -12.55 -4.37
N VAL A 314 12.91 -13.80 -4.70
CA VAL A 314 12.75 -14.36 -6.05
C VAL A 314 11.76 -15.49 -5.99
N ALA A 315 10.81 -15.56 -6.93
CA ALA A 315 9.87 -16.67 -7.03
C ALA A 315 10.00 -17.37 -8.39
N ILE A 316 10.07 -18.68 -8.33
CA ILE A 316 10.13 -19.56 -9.50
C ILE A 316 9.04 -20.63 -9.36
N PHE A 317 8.37 -20.90 -10.47
CA PHE A 317 7.46 -22.02 -10.61
C PHE A 317 8.22 -23.16 -11.32
N PRO A 318 8.75 -24.16 -10.57
CA PRO A 318 9.63 -25.19 -11.14
C PRO A 318 8.92 -26.09 -12.17
N GLU A 319 7.59 -26.10 -12.21
CA GLU A 319 6.79 -26.80 -13.22
C GLU A 319 7.03 -26.29 -14.64
N GLY A 320 7.50 -25.02 -14.77
CA GLY A 320 7.76 -24.36 -16.06
C GLY A 320 6.53 -23.94 -16.85
N GLU A 321 5.36 -24.46 -16.52
CA GLU A 321 4.08 -24.07 -17.11
C GLU A 321 2.93 -24.20 -16.09
N ILE A 322 1.80 -23.54 -16.40
CA ILE A 322 0.55 -23.70 -15.63
C ILE A 322 0.01 -25.10 -15.85
N THR A 323 -0.28 -25.81 -14.76
CA THR A 323 -0.80 -27.19 -14.83
C THR A 323 -2.07 -27.29 -15.66
N ARG A 324 -2.17 -28.37 -16.46
CA ARG A 324 -3.35 -28.67 -17.31
C ARG A 324 -4.23 -29.79 -16.74
N ASN A 325 -3.70 -30.59 -15.84
CA ASN A 325 -4.38 -31.73 -15.23
C ASN A 325 -4.85 -31.47 -13.79
N CYS A 326 -4.71 -30.24 -13.29
CA CYS A 326 -5.02 -29.82 -11.92
C CYS A 326 -4.15 -30.48 -10.82
N GLU A 327 -3.09 -31.18 -11.20
CA GLU A 327 -2.11 -31.78 -10.30
C GLU A 327 -0.79 -31.04 -10.38
N ILE A 328 0.10 -31.27 -9.41
CA ILE A 328 1.47 -30.74 -9.43
C ILE A 328 2.26 -31.53 -10.47
N ASN A 329 2.73 -30.84 -11.50
CA ASN A 329 3.60 -31.41 -12.53
C ASN A 329 5.01 -31.69 -11.99
N PRO A 330 5.79 -32.55 -12.65
CA PRO A 330 7.19 -32.79 -12.30
C PRO A 330 7.99 -31.47 -12.30
N PHE A 331 8.83 -31.29 -11.28
CA PHE A 331 9.67 -30.10 -11.17
C PHE A 331 10.92 -30.22 -12.02
N HIS A 332 11.22 -29.17 -12.79
CA HIS A 332 12.45 -29.05 -13.55
C HIS A 332 13.64 -28.65 -12.66
N LYS A 333 14.80 -29.23 -12.94
CA LYS A 333 16.06 -28.99 -12.18
C LYS A 333 16.64 -27.57 -12.35
N GLY A 334 16.00 -26.72 -13.13
CA GLY A 334 16.55 -25.42 -13.49
C GLY A 334 16.90 -24.52 -12.31
N PHE A 335 16.12 -24.54 -11.26
CA PHE A 335 16.38 -23.74 -10.06
C PHE A 335 17.58 -24.23 -9.23
N GLU A 336 18.01 -25.49 -9.38
CA GLU A 336 19.18 -26.05 -8.70
C GLU A 336 20.48 -25.30 -9.08
N LEU A 337 20.51 -24.64 -10.25
CA LEU A 337 21.62 -23.78 -10.64
C LEU A 337 21.82 -22.59 -9.70
N ILE A 338 20.77 -22.15 -8.99
CA ILE A 338 20.88 -21.03 -8.04
C ILE A 338 21.76 -21.42 -6.84
N ASP A 339 21.68 -22.70 -6.43
CA ASP A 339 22.45 -23.21 -5.29
C ASP A 339 23.95 -23.36 -5.61
N SER A 340 24.35 -23.34 -6.90
CA SER A 340 25.75 -23.31 -7.28
C SER A 340 26.44 -21.97 -7.01
N PHE A 341 25.70 -20.95 -6.60
CA PHE A 341 26.19 -19.63 -6.27
C PHE A 341 25.99 -19.30 -4.79
N GLU A 342 26.92 -18.54 -4.22
CA GLU A 342 26.79 -18.05 -2.84
C GLU A 342 25.78 -16.91 -2.75
N TRP A 343 24.77 -17.07 -1.88
CA TRP A 343 23.83 -16.02 -1.48
C TRP A 343 23.35 -16.27 -0.04
N ASP A 344 23.06 -15.20 0.71
CA ASP A 344 22.58 -15.30 2.10
C ASP A 344 21.06 -15.19 2.15
N GLY A 345 20.39 -16.29 2.52
CA GLY A 345 18.93 -16.32 2.60
C GLY A 345 18.41 -17.74 2.76
N VAL A 346 17.12 -17.89 2.57
CA VAL A 346 16.38 -19.16 2.76
C VAL A 346 15.57 -19.54 1.53
N LEU A 347 15.41 -20.83 1.32
CA LEU A 347 14.50 -21.42 0.35
C LEU A 347 13.19 -21.73 1.06
N VAL A 348 12.08 -21.14 0.62
CA VAL A 348 10.75 -21.35 1.22
C VAL A 348 9.84 -21.98 0.17
N PRO A 349 9.46 -23.26 0.35
CA PRO A 349 8.46 -23.90 -0.50
C PRO A 349 7.09 -23.29 -0.26
N PHE A 350 6.28 -23.20 -1.32
CA PHE A 350 4.88 -22.77 -1.22
C PHE A 350 3.93 -23.70 -2.00
N TYR A 351 2.64 -23.64 -1.63
CA TYR A 351 1.58 -24.32 -2.34
C TYR A 351 0.38 -23.40 -2.49
N ILE A 352 -0.20 -23.38 -3.71
CA ILE A 352 -1.40 -22.62 -4.04
C ILE A 352 -2.49 -23.60 -4.43
N ASP A 353 -3.66 -23.46 -3.80
CA ASP A 353 -4.88 -24.22 -4.11
C ASP A 353 -6.10 -23.33 -4.29
N GLY A 354 -7.16 -23.90 -4.87
CA GLY A 354 -8.45 -23.22 -5.06
C GLY A 354 -8.60 -22.49 -6.40
N MET A 355 -7.55 -22.39 -7.23
CA MET A 355 -7.63 -21.76 -8.55
C MET A 355 -7.99 -22.72 -9.68
N GLN A 356 -7.96 -24.04 -9.46
CA GLN A 356 -8.32 -25.06 -10.43
C GLN A 356 -9.74 -24.83 -10.96
N GLY A 357 -9.93 -24.92 -12.26
CA GLY A 357 -11.22 -24.66 -12.92
C GLY A 357 -11.67 -23.19 -12.95
N SER A 358 -10.81 -22.23 -12.55
CA SER A 358 -11.07 -20.80 -12.74
C SER A 358 -10.86 -20.39 -14.20
N ILE A 359 -11.34 -19.22 -14.59
CA ILE A 359 -11.09 -18.63 -15.94
C ILE A 359 -9.60 -18.33 -16.19
N PHE A 360 -8.80 -18.24 -15.11
CA PHE A 360 -7.36 -17.99 -15.17
C PHE A 360 -6.52 -19.27 -15.02
N ALA A 361 -7.15 -20.44 -14.83
CA ALA A 361 -6.47 -21.74 -14.84
C ALA A 361 -6.54 -22.39 -16.21
N ARG A 362 -5.52 -23.19 -16.54
CA ARG A 362 -5.55 -24.03 -17.76
C ARG A 362 -6.28 -25.35 -17.53
N CYS A 363 -6.27 -25.86 -16.32
CA CYS A 363 -6.98 -27.08 -16.00
C CYS A 363 -8.48 -26.83 -15.82
N LYS A 364 -9.29 -27.75 -16.37
CA LYS A 364 -10.75 -27.75 -16.19
C LYS A 364 -11.11 -28.71 -15.06
N ASP A 365 -11.40 -28.14 -13.90
CA ASP A 365 -11.95 -28.89 -12.78
C ASP A 365 -13.48 -28.90 -12.87
N GLY A 366 -14.10 -30.08 -12.78
CA GLY A 366 -15.56 -30.25 -12.79
C GLY A 366 -16.28 -29.66 -11.58
N ARG A 367 -15.58 -29.08 -10.60
CA ARG A 367 -16.17 -28.45 -9.43
C ARG A 367 -17.05 -27.28 -9.83
N LYS A 368 -18.23 -27.17 -9.20
CA LYS A 368 -19.17 -26.05 -9.43
C LYS A 368 -18.46 -24.71 -9.18
N LYS A 369 -18.55 -23.81 -10.15
CA LYS A 369 -18.03 -22.44 -9.99
C LYS A 369 -18.77 -21.78 -8.84
N PRO A 370 -18.08 -21.25 -7.81
CA PRO A 370 -18.75 -20.56 -6.72
C PRO A 370 -19.46 -19.31 -7.25
N LEU A 371 -20.71 -19.11 -6.82
CA LEU A 371 -21.56 -17.99 -7.24
C LEU A 371 -20.95 -16.66 -6.79
N PHE A 372 -20.28 -16.66 -5.64
CA PHE A 372 -19.62 -15.52 -5.02
C PHE A 372 -18.10 -15.66 -5.04
N ARG A 373 -17.41 -15.24 -3.98
CA ARG A 373 -15.95 -15.24 -3.88
C ARG A 373 -15.40 -16.66 -3.88
N ARG A 374 -14.43 -16.91 -4.75
CA ARG A 374 -13.65 -18.15 -4.76
C ARG A 374 -12.62 -18.09 -3.64
N GLU A 375 -12.53 -19.12 -2.83
CA GLU A 375 -11.51 -19.28 -1.81
C GLU A 375 -10.23 -19.80 -2.45
N VAL A 376 -9.10 -19.15 -2.11
CA VAL A 376 -7.76 -19.50 -2.59
C VAL A 376 -6.89 -19.66 -1.35
N HIS A 377 -6.21 -20.78 -1.23
CA HIS A 377 -5.27 -21.06 -0.16
C HIS A 377 -3.84 -20.90 -0.64
N VAL A 378 -3.03 -20.17 0.11
CA VAL A 378 -1.60 -20.00 -0.16
C VAL A 378 -0.84 -20.35 1.11
N CYS A 379 -0.05 -21.41 1.05
CA CYS A 379 0.69 -21.91 2.19
C CYS A 379 2.18 -21.81 1.93
N PHE A 380 2.88 -21.15 2.85
CA PHE A 380 4.35 -21.08 2.87
C PHE A 380 4.86 -22.07 3.89
N PHE A 381 5.61 -23.06 3.45
CA PHE A 381 6.12 -24.09 4.33
C PHE A 381 7.42 -23.67 5.01
N THR A 382 7.86 -24.45 5.99
CA THR A 382 9.13 -24.24 6.68
C THR A 382 10.30 -24.18 5.69
N PRO A 383 11.25 -23.27 5.90
CA PRO A 383 12.42 -23.16 5.05
C PRO A 383 13.15 -24.51 4.91
N GLN A 384 13.56 -24.80 3.69
CA GLN A 384 14.31 -26.00 3.36
C GLN A 384 15.80 -25.68 3.20
N SER A 385 16.66 -26.71 3.28
CA SER A 385 18.09 -26.57 3.03
C SER A 385 18.35 -26.19 1.59
N LYS A 386 19.37 -25.36 1.37
CA LYS A 386 19.95 -25.16 0.03
C LYS A 386 20.47 -26.51 -0.46
N GLY A 387 20.39 -26.72 -1.76
CA GLY A 387 20.80 -28.00 -2.38
C GLY A 387 19.70 -29.06 -2.43
N ILE A 388 18.46 -28.73 -2.02
CA ILE A 388 17.33 -29.64 -2.21
C ILE A 388 17.11 -29.90 -3.70
N SER A 389 17.02 -31.18 -4.09
CA SER A 389 16.76 -31.55 -5.49
C SER A 389 15.31 -31.27 -5.90
N ALA A 390 15.09 -31.14 -7.20
CA ALA A 390 13.73 -30.93 -7.77
C ALA A 390 12.76 -32.03 -7.35
N LEU A 391 13.21 -33.28 -7.35
CA LEU A 391 12.41 -34.43 -6.93
C LEU A 391 12.04 -34.38 -5.44
N GLU A 392 12.99 -34.08 -4.58
CA GLU A 392 12.75 -33.98 -3.13
C GLU A 392 11.80 -32.83 -2.80
N LEU A 393 11.96 -31.67 -3.45
CA LEU A 393 11.09 -30.52 -3.27
C LEU A 393 9.66 -30.82 -3.75
N GLU A 394 9.52 -31.47 -4.91
CA GLU A 394 8.23 -31.89 -5.43
C GLU A 394 7.51 -32.84 -4.46
N GLN A 395 8.21 -33.88 -4.00
CA GLN A 395 7.67 -34.84 -3.04
C GLN A 395 7.31 -34.18 -1.70
N PHE A 396 8.14 -33.23 -1.23
CA PHE A 396 7.86 -32.45 -0.04
C PHE A 396 6.54 -31.67 -0.19
N ILE A 397 6.36 -30.91 -1.27
CA ILE A 397 5.14 -30.12 -1.50
C ILE A 397 3.93 -31.03 -1.70
N LYS A 398 4.05 -32.13 -2.46
CA LYS A 398 2.96 -33.10 -2.64
C LYS A 398 2.49 -33.72 -1.32
N ARG A 399 3.41 -33.99 -0.40
CA ARG A 399 3.08 -34.51 0.93
C ARG A 399 2.43 -33.44 1.81
N LYS A 400 2.97 -32.20 1.79
CA LYS A 400 2.52 -31.10 2.65
C LYS A 400 1.27 -30.38 2.17
N ARG A 401 0.84 -30.57 0.92
CA ARG A 401 -0.36 -29.89 0.36
C ARG A 401 -1.64 -30.13 1.19
N TYR A 402 -1.74 -31.27 1.86
CA TYR A 402 -2.89 -31.60 2.70
C TYR A 402 -2.95 -30.83 4.03
N GLU A 403 -1.85 -30.19 4.44
CA GLU A 403 -1.80 -29.32 5.61
C GLU A 403 -2.22 -27.87 5.26
N CYS A 404 -2.35 -27.58 3.98
CA CYS A 404 -2.80 -26.30 3.45
C CYS A 404 -4.31 -26.16 3.53
#